data_e3b7b0141fb61ccf2c07e3842fa55265
#
_entry.id   e3b7b0141fb61ccf2c07e3842fa55265
#
_cell.length_a   1.000
_cell.length_b   1.000
_cell.length_c   1.000
_cell.angle_alpha   90.00
_cell.angle_beta   90.00
_cell.angle_gamma   90.00
#
_symmetry.space_group_name_H-M   'P 1'
#
loop_
_entity.id
_entity.type
_entity.pdbx_description
1 polymer ?
#
loop_
_entity_poly.entity_id
_entity_poly.type
_entity_poly.pdbx_seq_one_letter_code
_entity_poly.pdbx_strand_id
1 'polypeptide(L)'
;MAKKETLIRLSISLLVICIVAAATLGYVYNVTKDPINKTKNAKIENAIKKVLPNFKGEINSIRIMPENGADSLTVHFAYSNGKLFGAAVETYTDIAFSGRFTLMVGFDANGKILETEVLEMAETPGLGDKIDKKNSDFPLQFKDKDPATFKLKVKSDNGDVDAITAATISSRAFCDAVERAYLTFLKAKELQHE
;
A
#
# COMPACT_ATOMS: atom_id res chain seq x y z
N MET A 1 46.78 28.83 25.98
CA MET A 1 46.95 27.46 25.45
C MET A 1 45.79 26.51 25.84
N ALA A 2 45.19 26.65 27.02
CA ALA A 2 44.10 25.76 27.49
C ALA A 2 42.84 25.63 26.58
N LYS A 3 42.40 26.70 25.93
CA LYS A 3 41.21 26.69 25.03
C LYS A 3 41.38 25.82 23.78
N LYS A 4 42.59 25.74 23.21
CA LYS A 4 42.86 25.01 21.96
C LYS A 4 42.87 23.47 22.19
N GLU A 5 43.46 23.04 23.29
CA GLU A 5 43.46 21.62 23.68
C GLU A 5 42.04 21.10 24.03
N THR A 6 41.21 21.96 24.65
CA THR A 6 39.82 21.63 24.98
C THR A 6 38.99 21.44 23.70
N LEU A 7 39.16 22.32 22.68
CA LEU A 7 38.44 22.18 21.39
C LEU A 7 38.82 20.89 20.65
N ILE A 8 40.09 20.53 20.61
CA ILE A 8 40.57 19.32 19.96
C ILE A 8 39.98 18.06 20.67
N ARG A 9 40.02 18.05 22.01
CA ARG A 9 39.42 16.93 22.79
C ARG A 9 37.93 16.80 22.53
N LEU A 10 37.18 17.91 22.49
CA LEU A 10 35.73 17.90 22.18
C LEU A 10 35.46 17.39 20.76
N SER A 11 36.27 17.85 19.79
CA SER A 11 36.14 17.41 18.39
C SER A 11 36.41 15.89 18.24
N ILE A 12 37.45 15.38 18.91
CA ILE A 12 37.77 13.95 18.90
C ILE A 12 36.68 13.15 19.59
N SER A 13 36.17 13.60 20.73
CA SER A 13 35.06 12.92 21.43
C SER A 13 33.81 12.83 20.56
N LEU A 14 33.44 13.95 19.90
CA LEU A 14 32.32 13.98 18.99
C LEU A 14 32.52 13.02 17.80
N LEU A 15 33.71 13.05 17.20
CA LEU A 15 34.06 12.15 16.09
C LEU A 15 33.92 10.67 16.49
N VAL A 16 34.44 10.28 17.65
CA VAL A 16 34.33 8.91 18.15
C VAL A 16 32.86 8.50 18.37
N ILE A 17 32.06 9.37 18.98
CA ILE A 17 30.63 9.12 19.18
C ILE A 17 29.90 8.93 17.83
N CYS A 18 30.18 9.80 16.85
CA CYS A 18 29.58 9.69 15.52
C CYS A 18 29.99 8.38 14.81
N ILE A 19 31.25 7.98 14.89
CA ILE A 19 31.72 6.72 14.29
C ILE A 19 31.05 5.52 14.95
N VAL A 20 30.97 5.47 16.28
CA VAL A 20 30.31 4.38 17.00
C VAL A 20 28.83 4.33 16.67
N ALA A 21 28.14 5.47 16.66
CA ALA A 21 26.73 5.54 16.30
C ALA A 21 26.48 5.07 14.85
N ALA A 22 27.28 5.54 13.89
CA ALA A 22 27.16 5.15 12.49
C ALA A 22 27.44 3.65 12.28
N ALA A 23 28.48 3.11 12.94
CA ALA A 23 28.82 1.69 12.86
C ALA A 23 27.69 0.83 13.45
N THR A 24 27.15 1.21 14.62
CA THR A 24 26.03 0.49 15.25
C THR A 24 24.79 0.50 14.38
N LEU A 25 24.43 1.69 13.84
CA LEU A 25 23.27 1.82 12.96
C LEU A 25 23.41 1.00 11.67
N GLY A 26 24.60 1.04 11.05
CA GLY A 26 24.91 0.26 9.85
C GLY A 26 24.87 -1.25 10.11
N TYR A 27 25.37 -1.70 11.26
CA TYR A 27 25.29 -3.11 11.66
C TYR A 27 23.84 -3.57 11.84
N VAL A 28 23.04 -2.82 12.62
CA VAL A 28 21.62 -3.13 12.84
C VAL A 28 20.87 -3.16 11.53
N TYR A 29 21.07 -2.17 10.64
CA TYR A 29 20.46 -2.14 9.32
C TYR A 29 20.77 -3.40 8.49
N ASN A 30 22.04 -3.81 8.42
CA ASN A 30 22.44 -5.00 7.67
C ASN A 30 21.81 -6.29 8.21
N VAL A 31 21.69 -6.43 9.53
CA VAL A 31 21.09 -7.62 10.17
C VAL A 31 19.58 -7.64 9.98
N THR A 32 18.91 -6.47 9.97
CA THR A 32 17.44 -6.39 9.94
C THR A 32 16.86 -6.30 8.53
N LYS A 33 17.63 -5.86 7.53
CA LYS A 33 17.16 -5.68 6.15
C LYS A 33 16.56 -6.94 5.53
N ASP A 34 17.25 -8.07 5.63
CA ASP A 34 16.81 -9.32 5.01
C ASP A 34 15.55 -9.92 5.67
N PRO A 35 15.45 -10.01 7.02
CA PRO A 35 14.21 -10.39 7.68
C PRO A 35 13.02 -9.49 7.32
N ILE A 36 13.23 -8.16 7.29
CA ILE A 36 12.18 -7.20 6.92
C ILE A 36 11.68 -7.46 5.50
N ASN A 37 12.60 -7.61 4.52
CA ASN A 37 12.24 -7.88 3.14
C ASN A 37 11.50 -9.22 2.97
N LYS A 38 11.92 -10.27 3.66
CA LYS A 38 11.23 -11.58 3.66
C LYS A 38 9.80 -11.45 4.18
N THR A 39 9.62 -10.75 5.30
CA THR A 39 8.30 -10.52 5.90
C THR A 39 7.41 -9.70 4.98
N LYS A 40 7.95 -8.66 4.34
CA LYS A 40 7.22 -7.82 3.38
C LYS A 40 6.77 -8.63 2.16
N ASN A 41 7.65 -9.43 1.57
CA ASN A 41 7.30 -10.26 0.42
C ASN A 41 6.24 -11.31 0.78
N ALA A 42 6.38 -12.00 1.93
CA ALA A 42 5.38 -12.94 2.40
C ALA A 42 4.02 -12.27 2.64
N LYS A 43 4.00 -11.03 3.12
CA LYS A 43 2.78 -10.24 3.33
C LYS A 43 2.10 -9.91 2.00
N ILE A 44 2.87 -9.50 0.98
CA ILE A 44 2.38 -9.23 -0.38
C ILE A 44 1.80 -10.52 -1.00
N GLU A 45 2.52 -11.64 -0.95
CA GLU A 45 2.03 -12.92 -1.47
C GLU A 45 0.72 -13.37 -0.79
N ASN A 46 0.64 -13.22 0.53
CA ASN A 46 -0.59 -13.52 1.27
C ASN A 46 -1.74 -12.58 0.90
N ALA A 47 -1.45 -11.29 0.69
CA ALA A 47 -2.45 -10.32 0.25
C ALA A 47 -2.98 -10.66 -1.15
N ILE A 48 -2.10 -11.00 -2.10
CA ILE A 48 -2.50 -11.44 -3.45
C ILE A 48 -3.47 -12.63 -3.37
N LYS A 49 -3.16 -13.65 -2.54
CA LYS A 49 -4.03 -14.81 -2.35
C LYS A 49 -5.39 -14.45 -1.75
N LYS A 50 -5.44 -13.43 -0.90
CA LYS A 50 -6.69 -12.94 -0.30
C LYS A 50 -7.54 -12.13 -1.27
N VAL A 51 -6.91 -11.26 -2.08
CA VAL A 51 -7.65 -10.40 -3.01
C VAL A 51 -7.99 -11.08 -4.34
N LEU A 52 -7.33 -12.21 -4.66
CA LEU A 52 -7.64 -13.07 -5.81
C LEU A 52 -8.07 -14.46 -5.32
N PRO A 53 -9.29 -14.60 -4.76
CA PRO A 53 -9.76 -15.86 -4.23
C PRO A 53 -9.86 -16.92 -5.34
N ASN A 54 -9.50 -18.16 -4.99
CA ASN A 54 -9.51 -19.31 -5.91
C ASN A 54 -8.52 -19.23 -7.10
N PHE A 55 -7.65 -18.23 -7.14
CA PHE A 55 -6.62 -18.14 -8.18
C PHE A 55 -5.59 -19.28 -8.02
N LYS A 56 -5.30 -19.94 -9.14
CA LYS A 56 -4.22 -20.93 -9.28
C LYS A 56 -3.57 -20.71 -10.64
N GLY A 57 -2.33 -20.29 -10.65
CA GLY A 57 -1.62 -20.02 -11.90
C GLY A 57 -0.37 -19.19 -11.71
N GLU A 58 0.05 -18.53 -12.78
CA GLU A 58 1.27 -17.71 -12.83
C GLU A 58 0.94 -16.25 -12.58
N ILE A 59 1.88 -15.54 -11.94
CA ILE A 59 1.78 -14.11 -11.67
C ILE A 59 2.90 -13.39 -12.40
N ASN A 60 2.53 -12.42 -13.24
CA ASN A 60 3.45 -11.48 -13.87
C ASN A 60 3.28 -10.10 -13.26
N SER A 61 4.38 -9.50 -12.78
CA SER A 61 4.34 -8.21 -12.09
C SER A 61 4.99 -7.13 -12.92
N ILE A 62 4.30 -6.01 -13.07
CA ILE A 62 4.83 -4.81 -13.73
C ILE A 62 4.69 -3.60 -12.83
N ARG A 63 5.56 -2.61 -13.01
CA ARG A 63 5.49 -1.32 -12.31
C ARG A 63 5.00 -0.24 -13.25
N ILE A 64 4.00 0.50 -12.82
CA ILE A 64 3.38 1.56 -13.61
C ILE A 64 3.24 2.82 -12.76
N MET A 65 3.57 3.96 -13.37
CA MET A 65 3.32 5.26 -12.77
C MET A 65 1.83 5.60 -12.95
N PRO A 66 1.07 5.78 -11.85
CA PRO A 66 -0.32 6.22 -11.93
C PRO A 66 -0.40 7.66 -12.44
N GLU A 67 -1.52 8.04 -13.00
CA GLU A 67 -1.77 9.42 -13.43
C GLU A 67 -1.88 10.37 -12.22
N ASN A 68 -2.48 9.88 -11.13
CA ASN A 68 -2.74 10.61 -9.91
C ASN A 68 -1.91 10.04 -8.75
N GLY A 69 -0.59 10.24 -8.77
CA GLY A 69 0.25 9.75 -7.68
C GLY A 69 1.72 10.10 -7.86
N ALA A 70 2.46 10.13 -6.76
CA ALA A 70 3.89 10.43 -6.73
C ALA A 70 4.77 9.19 -6.92
N ASP A 71 4.26 8.00 -6.57
CA ASP A 71 5.02 6.75 -6.58
C ASP A 71 4.40 5.73 -7.53
N SER A 72 5.26 4.90 -8.15
CA SER A 72 4.84 3.80 -9.03
C SER A 72 4.08 2.73 -8.25
N LEU A 73 3.01 2.22 -8.83
CA LEU A 73 2.26 1.08 -8.32
C LEU A 73 2.75 -0.22 -8.95
N THR A 74 2.64 -1.33 -8.21
CA THR A 74 2.91 -2.67 -8.73
C THR A 74 1.59 -3.35 -9.06
N VAL A 75 1.45 -3.79 -10.31
CA VAL A 75 0.32 -4.57 -10.80
C VAL A 75 0.77 -6.01 -11.00
N HIS A 76 0.12 -6.93 -10.29
CA HIS A 76 0.37 -8.36 -10.35
C HIS A 76 -0.73 -9.01 -11.18
N PHE A 77 -0.47 -9.25 -12.45
CA PHE A 77 -1.38 -9.95 -13.34
C PHE A 77 -1.38 -11.44 -13.07
N ALA A 78 -2.55 -12.02 -12.89
CA ALA A 78 -2.77 -13.41 -12.58
C ALA A 78 -3.31 -14.15 -13.82
N TYR A 79 -2.57 -15.14 -14.31
CA TYR A 79 -2.95 -15.93 -15.48
C TYR A 79 -3.26 -17.38 -15.07
N SER A 80 -4.41 -17.88 -15.50
CA SER A 80 -4.79 -19.27 -15.34
C SER A 80 -5.01 -19.90 -16.72
N ASN A 81 -4.26 -20.98 -17.04
CA ASN A 81 -4.31 -21.64 -18.34
C ASN A 81 -4.09 -20.69 -19.54
N GLY A 82 -3.15 -19.74 -19.40
CA GLY A 82 -2.83 -18.73 -20.44
C GLY A 82 -3.87 -17.61 -20.60
N LYS A 83 -4.94 -17.59 -19.81
CA LYS A 83 -5.95 -16.52 -19.84
C LYS A 83 -5.82 -15.64 -18.60
N LEU A 84 -6.06 -14.34 -18.79
CA LEU A 84 -6.09 -13.39 -17.69
C LEU A 84 -7.27 -13.74 -16.75
N PHE A 85 -6.94 -14.13 -15.53
CA PHE A 85 -7.91 -14.35 -14.46
C PHE A 85 -8.31 -13.02 -13.81
N GLY A 86 -7.33 -12.15 -13.57
CA GLY A 86 -7.48 -10.86 -12.93
C GLY A 86 -6.15 -10.24 -12.58
N ALA A 87 -6.17 -9.21 -11.74
CA ALA A 87 -4.95 -8.58 -11.25
C ALA A 87 -5.09 -8.15 -9.79
N ALA A 88 -3.97 -8.17 -9.06
CA ALA A 88 -3.85 -7.55 -7.75
C ALA A 88 -2.97 -6.30 -7.88
N VAL A 89 -3.45 -5.15 -7.43
CA VAL A 89 -2.75 -3.87 -7.50
C VAL A 89 -2.35 -3.44 -6.09
N GLU A 90 -1.04 -3.28 -5.87
CA GLU A 90 -0.51 -2.66 -4.67
C GLU A 90 -0.61 -1.13 -4.83
N THR A 91 -1.43 -0.49 -3.99
CA THR A 91 -1.73 0.94 -4.05
C THR A 91 -1.53 1.63 -2.71
N TYR A 92 -1.54 2.95 -2.72
CA TYR A 92 -1.38 3.78 -1.53
C TYR A 92 -2.29 5.01 -1.59
N THR A 93 -2.43 5.67 -0.46
CA THR A 93 -2.95 7.03 -0.34
C THR A 93 -2.13 7.85 0.65
N ASP A 94 -2.01 9.15 0.40
CA ASP A 94 -1.31 10.11 1.26
C ASP A 94 -2.27 11.05 2.01
N ILE A 95 -3.56 10.98 1.71
CA ILE A 95 -4.59 11.88 2.27
C ILE A 95 -5.30 11.32 3.50
N ALA A 96 -4.78 10.24 4.08
CA ALA A 96 -5.34 9.64 5.28
C ALA A 96 -5.03 10.46 6.54
N PHE A 97 -5.79 10.24 7.63
CA PHE A 97 -5.69 11.05 8.83
C PHE A 97 -4.32 10.94 9.52
N SER A 98 -3.78 9.74 9.61
CA SER A 98 -2.48 9.48 10.25
C SER A 98 -1.34 9.34 9.26
N GLY A 99 -1.51 9.85 8.04
CA GLY A 99 -0.53 9.76 6.96
C GLY A 99 -0.76 8.56 6.04
N ARG A 100 0.28 8.21 5.26
CA ARG A 100 0.17 7.18 4.23
C ARG A 100 -0.29 5.83 4.80
N PHE A 101 -1.23 5.21 4.10
CA PHE A 101 -1.46 3.78 4.20
C PHE A 101 -1.41 3.10 2.82
N THR A 102 -1.18 1.80 2.82
CA THR A 102 -1.11 0.98 1.61
C THR A 102 -2.12 -0.14 1.67
N LEU A 103 -2.68 -0.49 0.51
CA LEU A 103 -3.58 -1.62 0.38
C LEU A 103 -3.35 -2.37 -0.94
N MET A 104 -3.85 -3.61 -0.97
CA MET A 104 -3.94 -4.43 -2.16
C MET A 104 -5.39 -4.48 -2.61
N VAL A 105 -5.64 -4.24 -3.90
CA VAL A 105 -6.97 -4.35 -4.51
C VAL A 105 -6.93 -5.42 -5.58
N GLY A 106 -7.80 -6.42 -5.46
CA GLY A 106 -7.98 -7.47 -6.48
C GLY A 106 -9.07 -7.10 -7.45
N PHE A 107 -8.79 -7.24 -8.73
CA PHE A 107 -9.73 -7.05 -9.83
C PHE A 107 -9.88 -8.33 -10.63
N ASP A 108 -11.06 -8.61 -11.14
CA ASP A 108 -11.25 -9.61 -12.18
C ASP A 108 -10.73 -9.10 -13.55
N ALA A 109 -10.79 -9.94 -14.58
CA ALA A 109 -10.33 -9.57 -15.93
C ALA A 109 -11.13 -8.40 -16.54
N ASN A 110 -12.32 -8.08 -16.03
CA ASN A 110 -13.18 -6.98 -16.50
C ASN A 110 -12.98 -5.68 -15.70
N GLY A 111 -12.27 -5.74 -14.57
CA GLY A 111 -12.04 -4.59 -13.70
C GLY A 111 -13.00 -4.49 -12.51
N LYS A 112 -13.84 -5.50 -12.30
CA LYS A 112 -14.68 -5.59 -11.12
C LYS A 112 -13.82 -5.90 -9.89
N ILE A 113 -14.05 -5.21 -8.79
CA ILE A 113 -13.32 -5.42 -7.53
C ILE A 113 -13.72 -6.79 -6.96
N LEU A 114 -12.76 -7.67 -6.77
CA LEU A 114 -12.97 -8.97 -6.11
C LEU A 114 -12.87 -8.83 -4.60
N GLU A 115 -11.80 -8.16 -4.14
CA GLU A 115 -11.52 -8.02 -2.70
C GLU A 115 -10.47 -6.93 -2.46
N THR A 116 -10.41 -6.43 -1.22
CA THR A 116 -9.38 -5.48 -0.77
C THR A 116 -8.68 -6.00 0.48
N GLU A 117 -7.41 -5.68 0.68
CA GLU A 117 -6.64 -6.04 1.88
C GLU A 117 -5.71 -4.90 2.26
N VAL A 118 -5.78 -4.44 3.51
CA VAL A 118 -4.86 -3.41 4.01
C VAL A 118 -3.48 -4.01 4.27
N LEU A 119 -2.45 -3.44 3.65
CA LEU A 119 -1.07 -3.86 3.83
C LEU A 119 -0.41 -3.17 5.02
N GLU A 120 -0.42 -1.85 5.04
CA GLU A 120 0.18 -1.05 6.10
C GLU A 120 -0.71 0.16 6.39
N MET A 121 -0.91 0.46 7.66
CA MET A 121 -1.63 1.65 8.13
C MET A 121 -1.12 2.07 9.51
N ALA A 122 -1.28 3.35 9.82
CA ALA A 122 -1.01 3.92 11.13
C ALA A 122 -2.22 4.68 11.68
N GLU A 123 -3.43 4.34 11.20
CA GLU A 123 -4.67 5.00 11.57
C GLU A 123 -5.03 4.80 13.03
N THR A 124 -5.82 5.74 13.58
CA THR A 124 -6.22 5.74 14.99
C THR A 124 -7.07 4.51 15.31
N PRO A 125 -6.71 3.70 16.35
CA PRO A 125 -7.48 2.54 16.78
C PRO A 125 -8.93 2.91 17.16
N GLY A 126 -9.89 2.08 16.72
CA GLY A 126 -11.33 2.26 16.95
C GLY A 126 -11.99 3.30 16.03
N LEU A 127 -11.22 4.04 15.23
CA LEU A 127 -11.70 5.06 14.30
C LEU A 127 -11.26 4.74 12.86
N GLY A 128 -10.13 5.28 12.43
CA GLY A 128 -9.60 5.10 11.08
C GLY A 128 -9.12 3.67 10.76
N ASP A 129 -8.72 2.90 11.76
CA ASP A 129 -8.33 1.49 11.62
C ASP A 129 -9.46 0.56 11.15
N LYS A 130 -10.72 1.05 11.20
CA LYS A 130 -11.89 0.36 10.62
C LYS A 130 -11.86 0.22 9.10
N ILE A 131 -10.86 0.80 8.43
CA ILE A 131 -10.56 0.47 7.02
C ILE A 131 -10.02 -0.95 6.85
N ASP A 132 -9.57 -1.62 7.91
CA ASP A 132 -9.18 -3.04 7.87
C ASP A 132 -10.40 -3.94 8.20
N LYS A 133 -10.59 -4.99 7.39
CA LYS A 133 -11.65 -6.00 7.58
C LYS A 133 -11.62 -6.70 8.93
N LYS A 134 -10.49 -6.71 9.62
CA LYS A 134 -10.39 -7.25 10.97
C LYS A 134 -11.13 -6.40 12.01
N ASN A 135 -11.33 -5.12 11.72
CA ASN A 135 -11.86 -4.14 12.66
C ASN A 135 -13.29 -3.70 12.30
N SER A 136 -13.73 -3.86 11.04
CA SER A 136 -15.10 -3.55 10.61
C SER A 136 -15.45 -4.13 9.24
N ASP A 137 -16.75 -4.04 8.88
CA ASP A 137 -17.28 -4.42 7.59
C ASP A 137 -17.15 -3.32 6.52
N PHE A 138 -16.53 -2.17 6.83
CA PHE A 138 -16.39 -1.06 5.88
C PHE A 138 -15.79 -1.49 4.54
N PRO A 139 -14.70 -2.27 4.45
CA PRO A 139 -14.12 -2.69 3.18
C PRO A 139 -15.02 -3.62 2.36
N LEU A 140 -15.98 -4.28 2.97
CA LEU A 140 -16.88 -5.20 2.27
C LEU A 140 -17.80 -4.49 1.27
N GLN A 141 -18.01 -3.16 1.43
CA GLN A 141 -18.79 -2.36 0.50
C GLN A 141 -18.21 -2.35 -0.92
N PHE A 142 -16.90 -2.54 -1.05
CA PHE A 142 -16.18 -2.49 -2.33
C PHE A 142 -16.21 -3.84 -3.06
N LYS A 143 -16.46 -4.92 -2.32
CA LYS A 143 -16.50 -6.27 -2.88
C LYS A 143 -17.58 -6.39 -3.94
N ASP A 144 -17.24 -7.02 -5.05
CA ASP A 144 -18.12 -7.26 -6.18
C ASP A 144 -18.67 -5.99 -6.85
N LYS A 145 -18.05 -4.80 -6.60
CA LYS A 145 -18.41 -3.55 -7.25
C LYS A 145 -17.60 -3.34 -8.53
N ASP A 146 -18.28 -2.76 -9.51
CA ASP A 146 -17.64 -2.30 -10.74
C ASP A 146 -17.36 -0.81 -10.63
N PRO A 147 -16.09 -0.37 -10.58
CA PRO A 147 -15.74 1.05 -10.48
C PRO A 147 -16.19 1.91 -11.65
N ALA A 148 -16.52 1.30 -12.79
CA ALA A 148 -17.08 2.04 -13.91
C ALA A 148 -18.51 2.59 -13.62
N THR A 149 -19.24 1.94 -12.72
CA THR A 149 -20.62 2.30 -12.35
C THR A 149 -20.77 2.68 -10.89
N PHE A 150 -19.94 2.13 -10.01
CA PHE A 150 -19.91 2.41 -8.59
C PHE A 150 -18.97 3.58 -8.29
N LYS A 151 -19.53 4.69 -7.81
CA LYS A 151 -18.76 5.90 -7.53
C LYS A 151 -17.91 5.72 -6.27
N LEU A 152 -16.61 5.56 -6.44
CA LEU A 152 -15.61 5.38 -5.38
C LEU A 152 -15.39 6.68 -4.57
N LYS A 153 -16.47 7.25 -4.03
CA LYS A 153 -16.49 8.41 -3.13
C LYS A 153 -17.48 8.14 -2.01
N VAL A 154 -17.26 8.79 -0.88
CA VAL A 154 -18.22 8.71 0.23
C VAL A 154 -19.52 9.42 -0.10
N LYS A 155 -20.64 8.98 0.46
CA LYS A 155 -21.99 9.55 0.21
C LYS A 155 -22.08 11.05 0.48
N SER A 156 -21.33 11.56 1.46
CA SER A 156 -21.24 13.01 1.70
C SER A 156 -20.64 13.81 0.54
N ASP A 157 -19.90 13.14 -0.35
CA ASP A 157 -19.25 13.70 -1.53
C ASP A 157 -19.95 13.24 -2.83
N ASN A 158 -21.24 12.90 -2.76
CA ASN A 158 -22.08 12.39 -3.88
C ASN A 158 -21.57 11.08 -4.48
N GLY A 159 -20.95 10.23 -3.68
CA GLY A 159 -20.53 8.87 -4.01
C GLY A 159 -21.47 7.80 -3.47
N ASP A 160 -21.05 6.53 -3.59
CA ASP A 160 -21.86 5.36 -3.22
C ASP A 160 -21.38 4.69 -1.93
N VAL A 161 -20.27 5.15 -1.33
CA VAL A 161 -19.63 4.52 -0.16
C VAL A 161 -20.15 5.13 1.15
N ASP A 162 -20.58 4.29 2.08
CA ASP A 162 -20.89 4.71 3.45
C ASP A 162 -19.61 4.98 4.24
N ALA A 163 -19.42 6.20 4.70
CA ALA A 163 -18.24 6.57 5.49
C ALA A 163 -18.27 5.94 6.90
N ILE A 164 -17.11 5.63 7.44
CA ILE A 164 -16.93 5.25 8.82
C ILE A 164 -17.29 6.44 9.71
N THR A 165 -18.19 6.23 10.68
CA THR A 165 -18.56 7.27 11.65
C THR A 165 -17.33 7.78 12.39
N ALA A 166 -17.15 9.09 12.44
CA ALA A 166 -16.00 9.79 13.03
C ALA A 166 -14.64 9.54 12.34
N ALA A 167 -14.61 8.86 11.17
CA ALA A 167 -13.40 8.62 10.39
C ALA A 167 -13.60 8.85 8.87
N THR A 168 -14.29 9.93 8.52
CA THR A 168 -14.58 10.27 7.11
C THR A 168 -13.32 10.53 6.30
N ILE A 169 -12.26 11.07 6.90
CA ILE A 169 -10.96 11.30 6.22
C ILE A 169 -10.36 9.96 5.79
N SER A 170 -10.30 8.98 6.70
CA SER A 170 -9.77 7.63 6.37
C SER A 170 -10.65 6.92 5.35
N SER A 171 -11.97 7.12 5.37
CA SER A 171 -12.90 6.59 4.37
C SER A 171 -12.67 7.19 2.98
N ARG A 172 -12.46 8.51 2.89
CA ARG A 172 -12.08 9.18 1.62
C ARG A 172 -10.74 8.70 1.09
N ALA A 173 -9.78 8.54 1.98
CA ALA A 173 -8.45 8.04 1.66
C ALA A 173 -8.50 6.60 1.11
N PHE A 174 -9.38 5.75 1.65
CA PHE A 174 -9.59 4.40 1.12
C PHE A 174 -10.19 4.44 -0.29
N CYS A 175 -11.18 5.28 -0.52
CA CYS A 175 -11.76 5.47 -1.86
C CYS A 175 -10.71 5.96 -2.87
N ASP A 176 -9.88 6.95 -2.50
CA ASP A 176 -8.77 7.46 -3.32
C ASP A 176 -7.78 6.37 -3.72
N ALA A 177 -7.38 5.53 -2.76
CA ALA A 177 -6.45 4.42 -3.03
C ALA A 177 -7.07 3.35 -3.96
N VAL A 178 -8.36 3.01 -3.77
CA VAL A 178 -9.07 2.05 -4.64
C VAL A 178 -9.24 2.61 -6.05
N GLU A 179 -9.60 3.89 -6.19
CA GLU A 179 -9.73 4.57 -7.49
C GLU A 179 -8.39 4.60 -8.23
N ARG A 180 -7.29 4.95 -7.53
CA ARG A 180 -5.94 4.94 -8.09
C ARG A 180 -5.53 3.54 -8.57
N ALA A 181 -5.85 2.50 -7.80
CA ALA A 181 -5.59 1.13 -8.19
C ALA A 181 -6.35 0.75 -9.46
N TYR A 182 -7.63 1.13 -9.57
CA TYR A 182 -8.46 0.84 -10.74
C TYR A 182 -7.94 1.51 -12.01
N LEU A 183 -7.65 2.80 -11.95
CA LEU A 183 -7.10 3.55 -13.09
C LEU A 183 -5.75 2.97 -13.55
N THR A 184 -4.91 2.57 -12.58
CA THR A 184 -3.62 1.93 -12.89
C THR A 184 -3.81 0.54 -13.50
N PHE A 185 -4.79 -0.24 -13.04
CA PHE A 185 -5.13 -1.53 -13.63
C PHE A 185 -5.56 -1.38 -15.10
N LEU A 186 -6.43 -0.41 -15.41
CA LEU A 186 -6.86 -0.15 -16.78
C LEU A 186 -5.69 0.22 -17.70
N LYS A 187 -4.86 1.16 -17.27
CA LYS A 187 -3.63 1.55 -17.99
C LYS A 187 -2.66 0.38 -18.18
N ALA A 188 -2.48 -0.44 -17.13
CA ALA A 188 -1.65 -1.63 -17.20
C ALA A 188 -2.14 -2.65 -18.21
N LYS A 189 -3.47 -2.82 -18.28
CA LYS A 189 -4.11 -3.75 -19.20
C LYS A 189 -3.97 -3.30 -20.66
N GLU A 190 -4.10 -2.01 -20.94
CA GLU A 190 -3.87 -1.44 -22.28
C GLU A 190 -2.45 -1.72 -22.77
N LEU A 191 -1.43 -1.47 -21.93
CA LEU A 191 -0.02 -1.72 -22.26
C LEU A 191 0.33 -3.19 -22.53
N GLN A 192 -0.51 -4.14 -22.12
CA GLN A 192 -0.29 -5.56 -22.41
C GLN A 192 -0.89 -6.00 -23.74
N HIS A 193 -1.74 -5.18 -24.35
CA HIS A 193 -2.38 -5.47 -25.64
C HIS A 193 -1.65 -4.82 -26.82
N GLU A 194 -0.64 -3.97 -26.56
CA GLU A 194 0.30 -3.43 -27.54
C GLU A 194 1.53 -4.35 -27.68
#